data_913f3b84707afd15f545e0dee324f3f1
#
_entry.id   913f3b84707afd15f545e0dee324f3f1
#
_cell.length_a   1.000
_cell.length_b   1.000
_cell.length_c   1.000
_cell.angle_alpha   90.00
_cell.angle_beta   90.00
_cell.angle_gamma   90.00
#
_symmetry.space_group_name_H-M   'P 1'
#
loop_
_entity.id
_entity.type
_entity.pdbx_description
1 polymer ?
#
loop_
_entity_poly.entity_id
_entity_poly.type
_entity_poly.pdbx_seq_one_letter_code
_entity_poly.pdbx_strand_id
1 'polypeptide(L)'
;MPLSTAPRRVLLGAAALGCAFTLGFVGCDVASDGELDARAEAPAEARPDTAALPLALPTGNIALLTGDLPGFYMEVDRDTIRGLRRAGWEGGQYGFVRGPVGAGADRRFVQLHEGVDIRPLHRDEAGEPLDVVRAARAGTVAYVNDAAGSAFGRYVVVEHDWGGSPVYTLYAHLADVAVAEGERVGRSAPLGRLGYTGRGIWRERAHVHFEVAMMLNEHAPAWFANYYAGQPDLHGRFFGTNLAGVDVPALFAALVERPDLTFQQFVQSRPAGYRVALPGDRPLDVLRRYPWLWEGEAPPRPGDGAWEVTFTAEGVPMGVSWSPRAVAAPEVVWTDPRVLAKQCQTNGMLARAGGRCVPSGQGRRYFALLAATADGAPHW
;
A
#
# COMPACT_ATOMS: atom_id res chain seq x y z
N MET A 1 -31.31 18.18 51.19
CA MET A 1 -30.86 17.47 52.42
C MET A 1 -30.38 16.11 52.03
N PRO A 2 -29.20 15.69 52.50
CA PRO A 2 -28.43 14.59 51.96
C PRO A 2 -28.60 13.31 52.75
N LEU A 3 -28.16 12.18 52.15
CA LEU A 3 -27.54 11.09 52.90
C LEU A 3 -26.62 10.29 51.96
N SER A 4 -25.41 10.47 52.22
CA SER A 4 -24.14 9.78 52.09
C SER A 4 -24.23 8.29 52.47
N THR A 5 -23.62 7.40 51.68
CA THR A 5 -22.92 6.22 52.21
C THR A 5 -21.75 5.85 51.28
N ALA A 6 -20.58 5.90 51.85
CA ALA A 6 -19.30 5.57 51.23
C ALA A 6 -18.97 4.05 51.38
N PRO A 7 -17.92 3.54 50.71
CA PRO A 7 -17.72 2.13 50.38
C PRO A 7 -16.91 1.35 51.42
N ARG A 8 -17.17 0.08 51.54
CA ARG A 8 -16.36 -0.88 52.26
C ARG A 8 -15.18 -1.37 51.45
N ARG A 9 -13.98 -1.13 51.96
CA ARG A 9 -12.74 -1.81 51.58
C ARG A 9 -12.76 -3.26 52.10
N VAL A 10 -12.39 -4.19 51.21
CA VAL A 10 -11.96 -5.54 51.62
C VAL A 10 -10.48 -5.67 51.28
N LEU A 11 -9.67 -5.83 52.30
CA LEU A 11 -8.26 -6.27 52.24
C LEU A 11 -8.24 -7.80 52.31
N LEU A 12 -7.46 -8.42 51.44
CA LEU A 12 -6.86 -9.76 51.60
C LEU A 12 -5.63 -9.73 50.67
N GLY A 13 -4.41 -9.83 51.08
CA GLY A 13 -3.78 -10.80 51.96
C GLY A 13 -2.66 -11.41 51.12
N ALA A 14 -1.41 -10.85 51.25
CA ALA A 14 -0.23 -11.35 50.54
C ALA A 14 0.24 -12.65 51.20
N ALA A 15 0.62 -13.63 50.39
CA ALA A 15 1.47 -14.74 50.79
C ALA A 15 2.73 -14.76 49.92
N ALA A 16 3.84 -14.38 50.53
CA ALA A 16 5.17 -14.51 49.97
C ALA A 16 5.70 -15.93 50.23
N LEU A 17 6.16 -16.61 49.20
CA LEU A 17 7.05 -17.78 49.35
C LEU A 17 8.44 -17.37 48.85
N GLY A 18 9.37 -17.25 49.76
CA GLY A 18 10.77 -17.07 49.50
C GLY A 18 11.43 -18.42 49.16
N CYS A 19 12.28 -18.44 48.17
CA CYS A 19 13.33 -19.45 48.01
C CYS A 19 14.67 -18.73 47.98
N ALA A 20 15.44 -18.92 49.05
CA ALA A 20 16.82 -18.52 49.14
C ALA A 20 17.70 -19.50 48.33
N PHE A 21 18.55 -18.96 47.48
CA PHE A 21 19.72 -19.71 46.95
C PHE A 21 20.98 -18.95 47.34
N THR A 22 21.84 -19.67 48.03
CA THR A 22 23.11 -19.30 48.63
C THR A 22 24.18 -18.96 47.60
N LEU A 23 24.89 -17.85 47.86
CA LEU A 23 26.12 -17.45 47.20
C LEU A 23 27.27 -18.39 47.60
N GLY A 24 27.89 -18.99 46.59
CA GLY A 24 29.22 -19.58 46.72
C GLY A 24 30.24 -18.68 46.02
N PHE A 25 31.06 -17.99 46.80
CA PHE A 25 32.27 -17.30 46.32
C PHE A 25 33.35 -18.32 46.11
N VAL A 26 33.88 -18.45 44.91
CA VAL A 26 35.20 -19.01 44.67
C VAL A 26 35.97 -17.96 43.87
N GLY A 27 36.96 -17.39 44.53
CA GLY A 27 37.95 -16.56 43.88
C GLY A 27 38.97 -17.42 43.17
N CYS A 28 39.43 -16.98 42.04
CA CYS A 28 40.75 -17.34 41.46
C CYS A 28 41.20 -16.23 40.50
N ASP A 29 42.32 -15.73 40.88
CA ASP A 29 43.46 -15.15 40.21
C ASP A 29 43.36 -14.54 38.81
N VAL A 30 43.91 -13.34 38.80
CA VAL A 30 44.32 -12.55 37.65
C VAL A 30 45.44 -13.26 36.90
N ALA A 31 45.27 -13.58 35.63
CA ALA A 31 46.34 -13.73 34.67
C ALA A 31 46.01 -12.82 33.47
N SER A 32 46.89 -11.83 33.31
CA SER A 32 47.03 -11.02 32.10
C SER A 32 47.58 -11.92 30.96
N ASP A 33 47.00 -11.76 29.79
CA ASP A 33 47.71 -11.53 28.51
C ASP A 33 46.81 -11.86 27.32
N GLY A 34 46.57 -10.85 26.52
CA GLY A 34 46.56 -10.79 25.09
C GLY A 34 45.84 -11.86 24.30
N GLU A 35 44.73 -11.50 23.72
CA GLU A 35 44.50 -11.68 22.30
C GLU A 35 43.13 -11.06 22.00
N LEU A 36 43.14 -9.93 21.31
CA LEU A 36 41.97 -9.39 20.64
C LEU A 36 41.61 -10.40 19.55
N ASP A 37 40.71 -11.29 19.89
CA ASP A 37 40.09 -12.19 18.93
C ASP A 37 39.34 -11.33 17.92
N ALA A 38 39.91 -11.27 16.71
CA ALA A 38 39.30 -10.64 15.56
C ALA A 38 37.92 -11.31 15.38
N ARG A 39 36.87 -10.60 15.74
CA ARG A 39 35.52 -10.93 15.28
C ARG A 39 35.61 -11.09 13.77
N ALA A 40 35.53 -12.34 13.28
CA ALA A 40 35.34 -12.61 11.89
C ALA A 40 34.11 -11.81 11.44
N GLU A 41 34.34 -10.78 10.62
CA GLU A 41 33.29 -10.11 9.90
C GLU A 41 32.51 -11.21 9.15
N ALA A 42 31.21 -11.33 9.46
CA ALA A 42 30.33 -12.14 8.66
C ALA A 42 30.54 -11.74 7.19
N PRO A 43 30.64 -12.70 6.25
CA PRO A 43 30.85 -12.37 4.86
C PRO A 43 29.80 -11.37 4.44
N ALA A 44 30.22 -10.23 3.89
CA ALA A 44 29.32 -9.21 3.38
C ALA A 44 28.42 -9.91 2.37
N GLU A 45 27.13 -10.07 2.73
CA GLU A 45 26.14 -10.62 1.79
C GLU A 45 26.26 -9.83 0.49
N ALA A 46 26.49 -10.53 -0.61
CA ALA A 46 26.68 -9.92 -1.91
C ALA A 46 25.48 -9.03 -2.20
N ARG A 47 25.71 -7.72 -2.40
CA ARG A 47 24.64 -6.79 -2.76
C ARG A 47 23.95 -7.31 -4.00
N PRO A 48 22.62 -7.43 -4.00
CA PRO A 48 21.90 -7.93 -5.17
C PRO A 48 22.23 -7.06 -6.39
N ASP A 49 22.48 -7.69 -7.53
CA ASP A 49 22.67 -6.98 -8.80
C ASP A 49 21.35 -6.34 -9.23
N THR A 50 21.17 -5.10 -8.80
CA THR A 50 19.97 -4.31 -9.11
C THR A 50 19.84 -3.97 -10.59
N ALA A 51 20.94 -4.09 -11.37
CA ALA A 51 20.92 -3.84 -12.81
C ALA A 51 20.16 -4.95 -13.57
N ALA A 52 20.19 -6.17 -13.06
CA ALA A 52 19.49 -7.31 -13.66
C ALA A 52 17.98 -7.33 -13.37
N LEU A 53 17.49 -6.58 -12.37
CA LEU A 53 16.06 -6.54 -12.06
C LEU A 53 15.28 -5.83 -13.17
N PRO A 54 14.07 -6.29 -13.53
CA PRO A 54 13.23 -5.66 -14.54
C PRO A 54 12.66 -4.30 -14.07
N LEU A 55 12.70 -4.02 -12.77
CA LEU A 55 12.26 -2.81 -12.12
C LEU A 55 13.39 -2.26 -11.24
N ALA A 56 13.64 -0.95 -11.28
CA ALA A 56 14.59 -0.28 -10.39
C ALA A 56 13.85 0.46 -9.26
N LEU A 57 14.51 0.62 -8.11
CA LEU A 57 14.04 1.60 -7.13
C LEU A 57 14.20 3.03 -7.70
N PRO A 58 13.26 3.94 -7.37
CA PRO A 58 13.19 5.25 -8.02
C PRO A 58 14.27 6.24 -7.56
N THR A 59 15.04 5.91 -6.54
CA THR A 59 16.14 6.73 -6.00
C THR A 59 17.39 5.87 -5.80
N GLY A 60 18.50 6.50 -5.39
CA GLY A 60 19.72 5.80 -4.97
C GLY A 60 19.57 5.00 -3.66
N ASN A 61 18.46 5.17 -2.94
CA ASN A 61 18.22 4.44 -1.70
C ASN A 61 17.79 2.99 -1.99
N ILE A 62 18.73 2.06 -1.84
CA ILE A 62 18.54 0.63 -2.06
C ILE A 62 18.42 -0.17 -0.74
N ALA A 63 18.24 0.51 0.39
CA ALA A 63 18.21 -0.11 1.72
C ALA A 63 17.12 -1.19 1.88
N LEU A 64 16.03 -1.11 1.09
CA LEU A 64 15.02 -2.18 1.00
C LEU A 64 15.65 -3.53 0.62
N LEU A 65 16.57 -3.53 -0.34
CA LEU A 65 17.19 -4.74 -0.90
C LEU A 65 18.29 -5.30 0.01
N THR A 66 18.74 -4.54 0.99
CA THR A 66 19.72 -4.95 2.00
C THR A 66 19.10 -5.21 3.38
N GLY A 67 17.75 -5.11 3.49
CA GLY A 67 17.02 -5.36 4.74
C GLY A 67 17.09 -4.22 5.77
N ASP A 68 17.72 -3.10 5.44
CA ASP A 68 17.72 -1.90 6.31
C ASP A 68 16.43 -1.11 6.13
N LEU A 69 15.34 -1.59 6.74
CA LEU A 69 14.02 -0.98 6.63
C LEU A 69 13.96 0.42 7.25
N PRO A 70 14.55 0.71 8.42
CA PRO A 70 14.62 2.08 8.95
C PRO A 70 15.41 3.04 8.05
N GLY A 71 16.44 2.54 7.36
CA GLY A 71 17.21 3.30 6.37
C GLY A 71 16.46 3.57 5.08
N PHE A 72 15.45 2.76 4.76
CA PHE A 72 14.66 2.89 3.54
C PHE A 72 13.42 3.77 3.70
N TYR A 73 12.58 3.48 4.69
CA TYR A 73 11.28 4.13 4.85
C TYR A 73 11.37 5.49 5.51
N MET A 74 10.56 6.41 5.03
CA MET A 74 10.37 7.71 5.69
C MET A 74 9.58 7.53 6.98
N GLU A 75 10.05 8.11 8.07
CA GLU A 75 9.37 8.09 9.35
C GLU A 75 8.07 8.90 9.32
N VAL A 76 7.03 8.34 9.91
CA VAL A 76 5.78 9.02 10.18
C VAL A 76 5.65 9.12 11.71
N ASP A 77 5.67 10.34 12.23
CA ASP A 77 5.47 10.60 13.66
C ASP A 77 4.01 10.28 14.04
N ARG A 78 3.75 9.02 14.36
CA ARG A 78 2.48 8.52 14.87
C ARG A 78 2.73 7.53 15.97
N ASP A 79 3.03 8.06 17.13
CA ASP A 79 3.41 7.29 18.33
C ASP A 79 2.43 6.20 18.73
N THR A 80 1.17 6.26 18.29
CA THR A 80 0.17 5.34 18.80
C THR A 80 -0.92 5.03 17.79
N ILE A 81 -0.82 3.87 17.16
CA ILE A 81 -1.95 3.26 16.46
C ILE A 81 -2.52 2.17 17.37
N ARG A 82 -3.81 2.29 17.76
CA ARG A 82 -4.51 1.35 18.67
C ARG A 82 -3.85 1.16 20.03
N GLY A 83 -3.14 2.16 20.56
CA GLY A 83 -2.40 2.01 21.82
C GLY A 83 -1.13 1.15 21.70
N LEU A 84 -0.73 0.75 20.50
CA LEU A 84 0.51 0.06 20.23
C LEU A 84 1.56 1.09 19.83
N ARG A 85 2.69 1.12 20.50
CA ARG A 85 3.88 1.83 20.02
C ARG A 85 4.38 1.13 18.76
N ARG A 86 4.50 1.90 17.68
CA ARG A 86 5.13 1.44 16.43
C ARG A 86 6.36 2.28 16.17
N ALA A 87 7.35 1.66 15.51
CA ALA A 87 8.49 2.41 15.03
C ALA A 87 8.03 3.42 13.97
N GLY A 88 8.54 4.64 13.99
CA GLY A 88 8.12 5.72 13.09
C GLY A 88 8.21 5.34 11.61
N TRP A 89 9.24 4.59 11.22
CA TRP A 89 9.47 4.13 9.85
C TRP A 89 8.40 3.15 9.32
N GLU A 90 7.67 2.44 10.19
CA GLU A 90 6.58 1.55 9.76
C GLU A 90 5.47 2.30 9.02
N GLY A 91 5.33 3.61 9.27
CA GLY A 91 4.33 4.45 8.59
C GLY A 91 4.57 4.66 7.09
N GLY A 92 5.81 4.48 6.63
CA GLY A 92 6.19 4.55 5.21
C GLY A 92 6.01 3.23 4.45
N GLN A 93 5.62 2.15 5.12
CA GLN A 93 5.43 0.85 4.49
C GLN A 93 4.12 0.76 3.70
N TYR A 94 4.13 -0.10 2.67
CA TYR A 94 2.91 -0.55 2.02
C TYR A 94 1.98 -1.25 3.03
N GLY A 95 0.68 -1.02 2.90
CA GLY A 95 -0.33 -1.64 3.76
C GLY A 95 -0.43 -1.03 5.17
N PHE A 96 0.33 0.04 5.49
CA PHE A 96 0.20 0.74 6.76
C PHE A 96 -1.19 1.37 6.89
N VAL A 97 -1.92 1.01 7.96
CA VAL A 97 -3.32 1.42 8.14
C VAL A 97 -3.45 2.80 8.77
N ARG A 98 -4.34 3.62 8.21
CA ARG A 98 -4.62 5.01 8.61
C ARG A 98 -6.14 5.24 8.72
N GLY A 99 -6.54 6.45 9.12
CA GLY A 99 -7.94 6.88 9.12
C GLY A 99 -8.84 6.06 10.05
N PRO A 100 -8.64 6.13 11.39
CA PRO A 100 -9.47 5.40 12.32
C PRO A 100 -10.91 5.93 12.30
N VAL A 101 -11.90 5.01 12.22
CA VAL A 101 -13.33 5.28 12.36
C VAL A 101 -13.93 4.35 13.40
N GLY A 102 -14.99 4.79 14.09
CA GLY A 102 -15.59 4.05 15.21
C GLY A 102 -14.77 4.15 16.49
N ALA A 103 -15.24 3.50 17.55
CA ALA A 103 -14.63 3.48 18.87
C ALA A 103 -14.66 2.08 19.49
N GLY A 104 -13.79 1.83 20.47
CA GLY A 104 -13.73 0.54 21.20
C GLY A 104 -13.53 -0.65 20.26
N ALA A 105 -14.36 -1.67 20.42
CA ALA A 105 -14.29 -2.91 19.61
C ALA A 105 -14.68 -2.71 18.13
N ASP A 106 -15.42 -1.64 17.82
CA ASP A 106 -15.86 -1.31 16.45
C ASP A 106 -14.87 -0.39 15.72
N ARG A 107 -13.77 -0.03 16.36
CA ARG A 107 -12.73 0.80 15.75
C ARG A 107 -12.06 0.05 14.61
N ARG A 108 -12.11 0.62 13.41
CA ARG A 108 -11.41 0.12 12.22
C ARG A 108 -10.65 1.23 11.54
N PHE A 109 -9.70 0.85 10.70
CA PHE A 109 -8.97 1.77 9.83
C PHE A 109 -9.51 1.61 8.41
N VAL A 110 -9.75 2.73 7.75
CA VAL A 110 -10.42 2.80 6.43
C VAL A 110 -9.50 3.28 5.32
N GLN A 111 -8.21 3.45 5.61
CA GLN A 111 -7.20 3.82 4.65
C GLN A 111 -5.99 2.92 4.82
N LEU A 112 -5.40 2.51 3.71
CA LEU A 112 -4.11 1.83 3.63
C LEU A 112 -3.14 2.73 2.88
N HIS A 113 -1.85 2.58 3.15
CA HIS A 113 -0.79 3.16 2.35
C HIS A 113 -0.58 2.28 1.11
N GLU A 114 -0.88 2.80 -0.07
CA GLU A 114 -0.93 2.04 -1.33
C GLU A 114 0.45 1.94 -2.02
N GLY A 115 1.45 2.64 -1.48
CA GLY A 115 2.82 2.65 -1.95
C GLY A 115 3.83 2.53 -0.83
N VAL A 116 5.02 3.03 -1.09
CA VAL A 116 6.12 3.14 -0.12
C VAL A 116 6.65 4.56 -0.09
N ASP A 117 6.92 5.08 1.11
CA ASP A 117 7.53 6.39 1.31
C ASP A 117 9.05 6.21 1.48
N ILE A 118 9.83 6.55 0.46
CA ILE A 118 11.29 6.35 0.43
C ILE A 118 11.97 7.62 0.90
N ARG A 119 12.75 7.51 1.98
CA ARG A 119 13.48 8.65 2.54
C ARG A 119 14.66 9.07 1.65
N PRO A 120 15.04 10.37 1.65
CA PRO A 120 16.22 10.83 0.94
C PRO A 120 17.50 10.28 1.60
N LEU A 121 18.52 10.04 0.78
CA LEU A 121 19.88 9.73 1.24
C LEU A 121 20.69 11.00 1.53
N HIS A 122 20.45 12.06 0.76
CA HIS A 122 21.28 13.26 0.79
C HIS A 122 20.43 14.49 1.05
N ARG A 123 20.98 15.37 1.91
CA ARG A 123 20.43 16.70 2.15
C ARG A 123 21.57 17.72 2.13
N ASP A 124 21.25 18.94 1.73
CA ASP A 124 22.19 20.06 1.86
C ASP A 124 22.27 20.58 3.31
N GLU A 125 23.09 21.63 3.51
CA GLU A 125 23.27 22.27 4.82
C GLU A 125 21.99 22.92 5.36
N ALA A 126 21.05 23.30 4.48
CA ALA A 126 19.74 23.83 4.86
C ALA A 126 18.71 22.71 5.15
N GLY A 127 19.07 21.45 4.94
CA GLY A 127 18.22 20.26 5.13
C GLY A 127 17.32 19.95 3.93
N GLU A 128 17.54 20.59 2.76
CA GLU A 128 16.80 20.31 1.53
C GLU A 128 17.23 18.97 0.94
N PRO A 129 16.31 18.11 0.47
CA PRO A 129 16.66 16.85 -0.16
C PRO A 129 17.30 17.06 -1.52
N LEU A 130 18.34 16.28 -1.81
CA LEU A 130 19.13 16.39 -3.06
C LEU A 130 18.91 15.22 -4.02
N ASP A 131 18.17 14.20 -3.62
CA ASP A 131 18.02 12.96 -4.37
C ASP A 131 17.22 13.18 -5.66
N VAL A 132 17.72 12.63 -6.77
CA VAL A 132 17.01 12.59 -8.04
C VAL A 132 16.07 11.39 -8.07
N VAL A 133 14.81 11.65 -8.42
CA VAL A 133 13.81 10.61 -8.66
C VAL A 133 13.89 10.18 -10.13
N ARG A 134 13.92 8.88 -10.37
CA ARG A 134 14.17 8.25 -11.66
C ARG A 134 13.09 7.25 -12.02
N ALA A 135 12.86 7.07 -13.32
CA ALA A 135 11.93 6.07 -13.83
C ALA A 135 12.37 4.66 -13.44
N ALA A 136 11.50 3.91 -12.75
CA ALA A 136 11.79 2.56 -12.31
C ALA A 136 11.95 1.57 -13.47
N ARG A 137 11.31 1.84 -14.62
CA ARG A 137 11.35 1.05 -15.85
C ARG A 137 11.21 1.98 -17.06
N ALA A 138 11.64 1.54 -18.23
CA ALA A 138 11.37 2.25 -19.48
C ALA A 138 9.84 2.30 -19.74
N GLY A 139 9.36 3.45 -20.23
CA GLY A 139 7.92 3.64 -20.47
C GLY A 139 7.61 4.98 -21.10
N THR A 140 6.35 5.38 -20.99
CA THR A 140 5.85 6.68 -21.46
C THR A 140 5.25 7.43 -20.28
N VAL A 141 5.58 8.70 -20.11
CA VAL A 141 4.98 9.57 -19.11
C VAL A 141 3.49 9.72 -19.43
N ALA A 142 2.65 9.09 -18.61
CA ALA A 142 1.21 9.05 -18.81
C ALA A 142 0.50 10.26 -18.21
N TYR A 143 1.11 10.87 -17.17
CA TYR A 143 0.54 12.04 -16.49
C TYR A 143 1.59 12.82 -15.72
N VAL A 144 1.41 14.13 -15.71
CA VAL A 144 2.20 15.08 -14.90
C VAL A 144 1.25 16.00 -14.14
N ASN A 145 1.39 16.03 -12.83
CA ASN A 145 0.79 17.08 -11.99
C ASN A 145 1.88 18.00 -11.44
N ASP A 146 1.97 19.21 -11.95
CA ASP A 146 2.95 20.21 -11.46
C ASP A 146 2.36 21.12 -10.36
N ALA A 147 1.10 20.92 -9.96
CA ALA A 147 0.46 21.66 -8.89
C ALA A 147 0.76 21.05 -7.51
N ALA A 148 1.33 21.84 -6.59
CA ALA A 148 1.71 21.39 -5.25
C ALA A 148 0.51 21.14 -4.28
N GLY A 149 -0.70 21.57 -4.64
CA GLY A 149 -1.84 21.67 -3.71
C GLY A 149 -2.64 20.39 -3.46
N SER A 150 -2.37 19.31 -4.18
CA SER A 150 -3.05 18.02 -4.00
C SER A 150 -2.48 17.22 -2.83
N ALA A 151 -3.07 16.07 -2.52
CA ALA A 151 -2.51 15.13 -1.53
C ALA A 151 -1.14 14.59 -1.97
N PHE A 152 -0.99 14.29 -3.26
CA PHE A 152 0.27 13.83 -3.86
C PHE A 152 1.27 14.96 -4.15
N GLY A 153 0.85 16.25 -4.07
CA GLY A 153 1.68 17.37 -4.50
C GLY A 153 2.02 17.27 -5.98
N ARG A 154 3.27 17.62 -6.33
CA ARG A 154 3.79 17.36 -7.68
C ARG A 154 4.08 15.88 -7.83
N TYR A 155 3.60 15.29 -8.92
CA TYR A 155 3.82 13.87 -9.19
C TYR A 155 3.81 13.55 -10.68
N VAL A 156 4.45 12.43 -10.98
CA VAL A 156 4.54 11.86 -12.33
C VAL A 156 3.99 10.44 -12.29
N VAL A 157 3.25 10.06 -13.31
CA VAL A 157 2.86 8.65 -13.58
C VAL A 157 3.51 8.22 -14.88
N VAL A 158 4.20 7.09 -14.86
CA VAL A 158 4.79 6.46 -16.04
C VAL A 158 4.06 5.15 -16.32
N GLU A 159 3.62 4.98 -17.56
CA GLU A 159 3.05 3.72 -18.06
C GLU A 159 4.14 2.86 -18.70
N HIS A 160 4.15 1.60 -18.33
CA HIS A 160 5.09 0.59 -18.80
C HIS A 160 4.36 -0.57 -19.44
N ASP A 161 4.98 -1.21 -20.42
CA ASP A 161 4.60 -2.59 -20.80
C ASP A 161 5.41 -3.56 -19.96
N TRP A 162 4.73 -4.43 -19.22
CA TRP A 162 5.37 -5.49 -18.46
C TRP A 162 4.69 -6.84 -18.71
N GLY A 163 5.27 -7.59 -19.64
CA GLY A 163 4.74 -8.89 -20.04
C GLY A 163 3.39 -8.80 -20.76
N GLY A 164 3.22 -7.76 -21.59
CA GLY A 164 1.98 -7.50 -22.33
C GLY A 164 0.86 -6.86 -21.52
N SER A 165 1.16 -6.43 -20.29
CA SER A 165 0.21 -5.71 -19.42
C SER A 165 0.67 -4.27 -19.21
N PRO A 166 -0.22 -3.26 -19.25
CA PRO A 166 0.10 -1.91 -18.84
C PRO A 166 0.27 -1.88 -17.32
N VAL A 167 1.42 -1.40 -16.85
CA VAL A 167 1.73 -1.22 -15.43
C VAL A 167 2.10 0.24 -15.22
N TYR A 168 1.61 0.83 -14.16
CA TYR A 168 1.81 2.23 -13.84
C TYR A 168 2.74 2.36 -12.64
N THR A 169 3.69 3.28 -12.71
CA THR A 169 4.46 3.72 -11.55
C THR A 169 4.15 5.17 -11.26
N LEU A 170 3.92 5.48 -9.99
CA LEU A 170 3.61 6.82 -9.51
C LEU A 170 4.74 7.31 -8.60
N TYR A 171 5.16 8.56 -8.80
CA TYR A 171 6.25 9.21 -8.08
C TYR A 171 5.75 10.54 -7.56
N ALA A 172 5.41 10.63 -6.27
CA ALA A 172 4.79 11.81 -5.69
C ALA A 172 5.70 12.58 -4.74
N HIS A 173 5.21 13.74 -4.30
CA HIS A 173 5.87 14.71 -3.41
C HIS A 173 7.13 15.33 -4.00
N LEU A 174 7.23 15.38 -5.33
CA LEU A 174 8.40 15.91 -6.03
C LEU A 174 8.60 17.41 -5.73
N ALA A 175 9.87 17.85 -5.65
CA ALA A 175 10.23 19.26 -5.57
C ALA A 175 10.00 19.96 -6.91
N ASP A 176 10.33 19.28 -8.00
CA ASP A 176 10.11 19.70 -9.39
C ASP A 176 9.87 18.49 -10.28
N VAL A 177 9.39 18.73 -11.50
CA VAL A 177 9.19 17.73 -12.55
C VAL A 177 10.06 18.10 -13.75
N ALA A 178 10.80 17.12 -14.27
CA ALA A 178 11.77 17.29 -15.37
C ALA A 178 11.29 16.68 -16.69
N VAL A 179 10.07 16.18 -16.77
CA VAL A 179 9.49 15.47 -17.93
C VAL A 179 8.11 16.01 -18.26
N ALA A 180 7.63 15.72 -19.47
CA ALA A 180 6.31 16.10 -19.96
C ALA A 180 5.46 14.88 -20.30
N GLU A 181 4.11 15.02 -20.27
CA GLU A 181 3.19 14.00 -20.73
C GLU A 181 3.47 13.58 -22.16
N GLY A 182 3.41 12.27 -22.44
CA GLY A 182 3.72 11.67 -23.74
C GLY A 182 5.21 11.44 -23.96
N GLU A 183 6.10 11.95 -23.11
CA GLU A 183 7.54 11.73 -23.22
C GLU A 183 7.90 10.25 -22.98
N ARG A 184 8.78 9.71 -23.84
CA ARG A 184 9.37 8.39 -23.64
C ARG A 184 10.58 8.48 -22.75
N VAL A 185 10.57 7.71 -21.67
CA VAL A 185 11.67 7.66 -20.70
C VAL A 185 12.30 6.27 -20.67
N GLY A 186 13.62 6.24 -20.62
CA GLY A 186 14.38 5.02 -20.37
C GLY A 186 14.34 4.65 -18.88
N ARG A 187 14.64 3.37 -18.57
CA ARG A 187 14.89 2.97 -17.18
C ARG A 187 15.99 3.84 -16.57
N SER A 188 15.76 4.33 -15.35
CA SER A 188 16.64 5.25 -14.62
C SER A 188 16.77 6.66 -15.21
N ALA A 189 15.95 7.02 -16.20
CA ALA A 189 15.86 8.40 -16.66
C ALA A 189 15.38 9.33 -15.53
N PRO A 190 15.94 10.56 -15.37
CA PRO A 190 15.49 11.49 -14.34
C PRO A 190 14.06 11.96 -14.62
N LEU A 191 13.20 11.96 -13.61
CA LEU A 191 11.82 12.44 -13.65
C LEU A 191 11.65 13.78 -12.92
N GLY A 192 12.53 14.07 -11.95
CA GLY A 192 12.51 15.25 -11.10
C GLY A 192 13.36 15.05 -9.86
N ARG A 193 13.20 15.92 -8.88
CA ARG A 193 13.88 15.82 -7.59
C ARG A 193 12.89 15.43 -6.50
N LEU A 194 13.36 14.60 -5.55
CA LEU A 194 12.63 14.29 -4.33
C LEU A 194 12.35 15.58 -3.57
N GLY A 195 11.13 15.68 -3.01
CA GLY A 195 10.71 16.88 -2.31
C GLY A 195 9.76 16.59 -1.16
N TYR A 196 8.93 17.57 -0.86
CA TYR A 196 7.92 17.54 0.21
C TYR A 196 6.67 18.33 -0.18
N THR A 197 6.35 18.40 -1.48
CA THR A 197 5.11 19.00 -1.94
C THR A 197 3.90 18.12 -1.57
N GLY A 198 2.75 18.74 -1.46
CA GLY A 198 1.53 18.04 -1.04
C GLY A 198 1.09 18.37 0.39
N ARG A 199 -0.19 18.09 0.68
CA ARG A 199 -0.78 18.47 1.96
C ARG A 199 -0.25 17.61 3.11
N GLY A 200 0.26 18.26 4.17
CA GLY A 200 0.71 17.60 5.39
C GLY A 200 2.11 17.01 5.30
N ILE A 201 2.87 17.39 4.28
CA ILE A 201 4.28 17.04 4.16
C ILE A 201 5.10 18.32 4.38
N TRP A 202 6.20 18.22 5.12
CA TRP A 202 7.15 19.30 5.38
C TRP A 202 8.58 18.79 5.20
N ARG A 203 9.56 19.68 5.17
CA ARG A 203 10.94 19.41 4.77
C ARG A 203 11.60 18.23 5.49
N GLU A 204 11.40 18.12 6.81
CA GLU A 204 11.98 17.04 7.61
C GLU A 204 11.42 15.68 7.21
N ARG A 205 10.19 15.68 6.68
CA ARG A 205 9.50 14.50 6.15
C ARG A 205 9.56 14.40 4.62
N ALA A 206 10.52 15.08 3.97
CA ALA A 206 10.73 14.94 2.54
C ALA A 206 10.97 13.46 2.16
N HIS A 207 10.23 12.97 1.17
CA HIS A 207 10.31 11.59 0.67
C HIS A 207 9.73 11.54 -0.75
N VAL A 208 10.03 10.48 -1.49
CA VAL A 208 9.21 10.11 -2.65
C VAL A 208 8.22 9.04 -2.23
N HIS A 209 6.93 9.31 -2.43
CA HIS A 209 5.90 8.28 -2.38
C HIS A 209 5.91 7.55 -3.72
N PHE A 210 6.20 6.26 -3.69
CA PHE A 210 6.36 5.42 -4.87
C PHE A 210 5.33 4.30 -4.90
N GLU A 211 4.62 4.16 -6.02
CA GLU A 211 3.68 3.09 -6.26
C GLU A 211 4.05 2.31 -7.53
N VAL A 212 3.74 1.02 -7.52
CA VAL A 212 3.58 0.18 -8.71
C VAL A 212 2.13 -0.28 -8.72
N ALA A 213 1.39 0.04 -9.77
CA ALA A 213 -0.06 -0.08 -9.75
C ALA A 213 -0.65 -0.60 -11.06
N MET A 214 -1.88 -1.10 -10.97
CA MET A 214 -2.75 -1.35 -12.12
C MET A 214 -3.87 -0.31 -12.17
N MET A 215 -4.21 0.17 -13.37
CA MET A 215 -5.35 1.06 -13.58
C MET A 215 -6.64 0.26 -13.68
N LEU A 216 -7.64 0.61 -12.88
CA LEU A 216 -8.89 -0.13 -12.83
C LEU A 216 -9.85 0.25 -13.96
N ASN A 217 -9.96 1.55 -14.29
CA ASN A 217 -10.93 2.00 -15.27
C ASN A 217 -10.50 3.31 -15.98
N GLU A 218 -10.65 3.36 -17.29
CA GLU A 218 -10.41 4.58 -18.09
C GLU A 218 -11.48 5.66 -17.87
N HIS A 219 -12.69 5.25 -17.50
CA HIS A 219 -13.82 6.14 -17.26
C HIS A 219 -13.87 6.67 -15.82
N ALA A 220 -12.75 6.60 -15.10
CA ALA A 220 -12.64 7.13 -13.75
C ALA A 220 -13.06 8.61 -13.62
N PRO A 221 -12.83 9.52 -14.58
CA PRO A 221 -13.37 10.88 -14.52
C PRO A 221 -14.91 10.93 -14.50
N ALA A 222 -15.59 10.07 -15.25
CA ALA A 222 -17.07 9.99 -15.22
C ALA A 222 -17.57 9.46 -13.86
N TRP A 223 -16.89 8.46 -13.29
CA TRP A 223 -17.16 8.00 -11.93
C TRP A 223 -16.92 9.12 -10.90
N PHE A 224 -15.82 9.87 -11.03
CA PHE A 224 -15.53 10.99 -10.13
C PHE A 224 -16.64 12.05 -10.18
N ALA A 225 -17.08 12.45 -11.37
CA ALA A 225 -18.16 13.39 -11.55
C ALA A 225 -19.47 12.95 -10.88
N ASN A 226 -19.78 11.63 -10.90
CA ASN A 226 -20.96 11.06 -10.25
C ASN A 226 -20.90 11.10 -8.72
N TYR A 227 -19.74 10.74 -8.15
CA TYR A 227 -19.61 10.56 -6.69
C TYR A 227 -19.09 11.78 -5.95
N TYR A 228 -18.46 12.72 -6.66
CA TYR A 228 -17.82 13.91 -6.10
C TYR A 228 -18.27 15.18 -6.85
N ALA A 229 -19.55 15.23 -7.23
CA ALA A 229 -20.13 16.36 -7.94
C ALA A 229 -19.79 17.70 -7.24
N GLY A 230 -19.33 18.69 -8.02
CA GLY A 230 -18.93 20.00 -7.52
C GLY A 230 -17.52 20.08 -6.92
N GLN A 231 -16.78 18.96 -6.84
CA GLN A 231 -15.36 18.99 -6.51
C GLN A 231 -14.52 19.04 -7.80
N PRO A 232 -13.40 19.77 -7.82
CA PRO A 232 -12.51 19.77 -8.97
C PRO A 232 -11.84 18.40 -9.11
N ASP A 233 -11.89 17.83 -10.31
CA ASP A 233 -11.06 16.68 -10.66
C ASP A 233 -9.63 17.17 -10.95
N LEU A 234 -8.72 16.94 -10.02
CA LEU A 234 -7.33 17.37 -10.11
C LEU A 234 -6.40 16.30 -10.72
N HIS A 235 -6.93 15.11 -10.98
CA HIS A 235 -6.10 13.95 -11.24
C HIS A 235 -6.55 13.13 -12.46
N GLY A 236 -7.69 13.47 -13.07
CA GLY A 236 -8.26 12.72 -14.17
C GLY A 236 -8.42 11.24 -13.80
N ARG A 237 -7.77 10.34 -14.52
CA ARG A 237 -7.78 8.90 -14.22
C ARG A 237 -6.59 8.42 -13.37
N PHE A 238 -5.67 9.32 -12.98
CA PHE A 238 -4.41 8.98 -12.33
C PHE A 238 -4.40 9.31 -10.83
N PHE A 239 -5.40 8.81 -10.10
CA PHE A 239 -5.51 8.97 -8.65
C PHE A 239 -5.53 7.60 -7.94
N GLY A 240 -5.13 7.57 -6.67
CA GLY A 240 -4.89 6.34 -5.91
C GLY A 240 -6.05 5.34 -5.87
N THR A 241 -7.33 5.79 -5.91
CA THR A 241 -8.45 4.84 -5.97
C THR A 241 -8.52 4.10 -7.31
N ASN A 242 -8.10 4.73 -8.41
CA ASN A 242 -8.09 4.12 -9.75
C ASN A 242 -6.77 3.45 -10.10
N LEU A 243 -5.69 3.83 -9.45
CA LEU A 243 -4.40 3.15 -9.51
C LEU A 243 -4.29 2.22 -8.29
N ALA A 244 -4.64 0.95 -8.47
CA ALA A 244 -4.56 -0.04 -7.40
C ALA A 244 -3.09 -0.44 -7.18
N GLY A 245 -2.46 0.12 -6.15
CA GLY A 245 -1.06 -0.12 -5.80
C GLY A 245 -0.83 -1.52 -5.28
N VAL A 246 0.24 -2.18 -5.75
CA VAL A 246 0.66 -3.49 -5.27
C VAL A 246 1.74 -3.38 -4.19
N ASP A 247 1.94 -4.45 -3.44
CA ASP A 247 2.97 -4.56 -2.39
C ASP A 247 4.38 -4.46 -3.01
N VAL A 248 4.93 -3.24 -3.04
CA VAL A 248 6.24 -2.93 -3.63
C VAL A 248 7.37 -3.72 -2.97
N PRO A 249 7.49 -3.80 -1.64
CA PRO A 249 8.49 -4.64 -0.97
C PRO A 249 8.42 -6.11 -1.39
N ALA A 250 7.22 -6.69 -1.38
CA ALA A 250 7.03 -8.07 -1.79
C ALA A 250 7.33 -8.28 -3.28
N LEU A 251 7.03 -7.28 -4.14
CA LEU A 251 7.38 -7.32 -5.56
C LEU A 251 8.90 -7.37 -5.74
N PHE A 252 9.64 -6.48 -5.09
CA PHE A 252 11.11 -6.48 -5.18
C PHE A 252 11.72 -7.77 -4.63
N ALA A 253 11.23 -8.29 -3.51
CA ALA A 253 11.67 -9.58 -2.97
C ALA A 253 11.46 -10.72 -4.00
N ALA A 254 10.28 -10.76 -4.62
CA ALA A 254 9.98 -11.76 -5.65
C ALA A 254 10.85 -11.61 -6.91
N LEU A 255 11.20 -10.36 -7.29
CA LEU A 255 12.07 -10.09 -8.44
C LEU A 255 13.54 -10.44 -8.18
N VAL A 256 14.00 -10.31 -6.93
CA VAL A 256 15.36 -10.78 -6.55
C VAL A 256 15.44 -12.30 -6.71
N GLU A 257 14.40 -13.03 -6.31
CA GLU A 257 14.35 -14.49 -6.46
C GLU A 257 14.10 -14.93 -7.91
N ARG A 258 13.28 -14.20 -8.65
CA ARG A 258 12.86 -14.49 -10.03
C ARG A 258 12.86 -13.24 -10.89
N PRO A 259 14.00 -12.86 -11.50
CA PRO A 259 14.11 -11.65 -12.33
C PRO A 259 13.24 -11.66 -13.60
N ASP A 260 12.79 -12.83 -14.04
CA ASP A 260 11.89 -13.02 -15.18
C ASP A 260 10.40 -12.95 -14.82
N LEU A 261 10.07 -12.72 -13.54
CA LEU A 261 8.69 -12.63 -13.06
C LEU A 261 7.93 -11.53 -13.79
N THR A 262 6.76 -11.87 -14.34
CA THR A 262 5.85 -10.89 -14.93
C THR A 262 4.97 -10.25 -13.86
N PHE A 263 4.42 -9.07 -14.17
CA PHE A 263 3.49 -8.40 -13.28
C PHE A 263 2.23 -9.25 -13.00
N GLN A 264 1.68 -9.89 -14.04
CA GLN A 264 0.58 -10.86 -13.90
C GLN A 264 0.91 -11.95 -12.90
N GLN A 265 2.04 -12.63 -13.07
CA GLN A 265 2.47 -13.72 -12.19
C GLN A 265 2.61 -13.25 -10.74
N PHE A 266 3.15 -12.02 -10.54
CA PHE A 266 3.24 -11.45 -9.21
C PHE A 266 1.85 -11.25 -8.60
N VAL A 267 0.93 -10.56 -9.27
CA VAL A 267 -0.41 -10.30 -8.74
C VAL A 267 -1.15 -11.60 -8.42
N GLN A 268 -1.11 -12.58 -9.35
CA GLN A 268 -1.78 -13.87 -9.16
C GLN A 268 -1.16 -14.75 -8.07
N SER A 269 0.10 -14.50 -7.68
CA SER A 269 0.75 -15.20 -6.57
C SER A 269 0.35 -14.65 -5.18
N ARG A 270 -0.33 -13.50 -5.12
CA ARG A 270 -0.69 -12.88 -3.85
C ARG A 270 -1.85 -13.64 -3.17
N PRO A 271 -1.93 -13.62 -1.83
CA PRO A 271 -3.06 -14.22 -1.14
C PRO A 271 -4.37 -13.50 -1.46
N ALA A 272 -5.41 -14.25 -1.82
CA ALA A 272 -6.76 -13.70 -1.91
C ALA A 272 -7.24 -13.25 -0.53
N GLY A 273 -7.87 -12.09 -0.48
CA GLY A 273 -8.43 -11.52 0.75
C GLY A 273 -9.95 -11.64 0.82
N TYR A 274 -10.62 -11.30 -0.26
CA TYR A 274 -12.07 -11.35 -0.34
C TYR A 274 -12.56 -11.42 -1.80
N ARG A 275 -13.81 -11.85 -1.96
CA ARG A 275 -14.49 -11.89 -3.27
C ARG A 275 -15.81 -11.13 -3.17
N VAL A 276 -16.09 -10.33 -4.21
CA VAL A 276 -17.31 -9.52 -4.30
C VAL A 276 -18.03 -9.86 -5.60
N ALA A 277 -19.33 -10.16 -5.49
CA ALA A 277 -20.23 -10.22 -6.63
C ALA A 277 -20.72 -8.81 -6.96
N LEU A 278 -20.58 -8.42 -8.22
CA LEU A 278 -21.04 -7.15 -8.79
C LEU A 278 -22.14 -7.41 -9.81
N PRO A 279 -23.16 -6.53 -9.96
CA PRO A 279 -24.16 -6.69 -11.03
C PRO A 279 -23.51 -6.88 -12.38
N GLY A 280 -24.02 -7.84 -13.15
CA GLY A 280 -23.45 -8.26 -14.44
C GLY A 280 -23.90 -7.43 -15.65
N ASP A 281 -24.74 -6.43 -15.45
CA ASP A 281 -25.35 -5.61 -16.51
C ASP A 281 -24.38 -4.64 -17.20
N ARG A 282 -23.18 -4.45 -16.66
CA ARG A 282 -22.12 -3.57 -17.20
C ARG A 282 -20.81 -4.33 -17.41
N PRO A 283 -20.02 -3.96 -18.42
CA PRO A 283 -18.68 -4.53 -18.60
C PRO A 283 -17.74 -4.07 -17.48
N LEU A 284 -16.72 -4.87 -17.18
CA LEU A 284 -15.61 -4.45 -16.36
C LEU A 284 -14.44 -4.00 -17.25
N ASP A 285 -14.15 -2.71 -17.26
CA ASP A 285 -13.11 -2.12 -18.11
C ASP A 285 -11.70 -2.67 -17.79
N VAL A 286 -11.46 -3.08 -16.54
CA VAL A 286 -10.21 -3.72 -16.10
C VAL A 286 -9.87 -4.98 -16.92
N LEU A 287 -10.85 -5.74 -17.40
CA LEU A 287 -10.64 -6.94 -18.20
C LEU A 287 -10.08 -6.64 -19.59
N ARG A 288 -10.33 -5.44 -20.12
CA ARG A 288 -9.77 -5.00 -21.40
C ARG A 288 -8.27 -4.75 -21.30
N ARG A 289 -7.81 -4.20 -20.17
CA ARG A 289 -6.40 -3.94 -19.90
C ARG A 289 -5.65 -5.16 -19.41
N TYR A 290 -6.33 -5.97 -18.59
CA TYR A 290 -5.76 -7.16 -17.94
C TYR A 290 -6.63 -8.37 -18.23
N PRO A 291 -6.64 -8.88 -19.49
CA PRO A 291 -7.47 -10.03 -19.88
C PRO A 291 -7.15 -11.29 -19.08
N TRP A 292 -5.95 -11.39 -18.51
CA TRP A 292 -5.52 -12.49 -17.64
C TRP A 292 -6.24 -12.53 -16.28
N LEU A 293 -6.98 -11.47 -15.89
CA LEU A 293 -7.85 -11.53 -14.71
C LEU A 293 -9.05 -12.47 -14.94
N TRP A 294 -9.42 -12.72 -16.19
CA TRP A 294 -10.54 -13.59 -16.48
C TRP A 294 -10.22 -15.07 -16.24
N GLU A 295 -11.07 -15.74 -15.42
CA GLU A 295 -10.97 -17.15 -15.09
C GLU A 295 -11.85 -17.98 -16.02
N GLY A 296 -11.46 -18.18 -17.28
CA GLY A 296 -12.24 -18.94 -18.28
C GLY A 296 -11.74 -18.72 -19.70
N GLU A 297 -12.42 -19.29 -20.68
CA GLU A 297 -12.03 -19.14 -22.10
C GLU A 297 -12.30 -17.72 -22.61
N ALA A 298 -13.50 -17.21 -22.39
CA ALA A 298 -13.87 -15.84 -22.76
C ALA A 298 -14.89 -15.25 -21.76
N PRO A 299 -14.78 -13.96 -21.43
CA PRO A 299 -15.76 -13.33 -20.56
C PRO A 299 -17.13 -13.27 -21.27
N PRO A 300 -18.23 -13.51 -20.54
CA PRO A 300 -19.57 -13.40 -21.10
C PRO A 300 -19.87 -11.93 -21.46
N ARG A 301 -20.89 -11.74 -22.28
CA ARG A 301 -21.46 -10.41 -22.45
C ARG A 301 -22.15 -9.98 -21.16
N PRO A 302 -22.15 -8.66 -20.84
CA PRO A 302 -22.97 -8.14 -19.76
C PRO A 302 -24.43 -8.60 -19.87
N GLY A 303 -25.03 -8.97 -18.75
CA GLY A 303 -26.40 -9.53 -18.74
C GLY A 303 -26.87 -9.93 -17.34
N ASP A 304 -27.82 -10.82 -17.28
CA ASP A 304 -28.40 -11.35 -16.03
C ASP A 304 -27.42 -12.30 -15.36
N GLY A 305 -26.73 -11.83 -14.34
CA GLY A 305 -25.73 -12.57 -13.59
C GLY A 305 -24.88 -11.63 -12.77
N ALA A 306 -23.70 -12.08 -12.35
CA ALA A 306 -22.78 -11.28 -11.58
C ALA A 306 -21.33 -11.53 -11.98
N TRP A 307 -20.53 -10.48 -12.01
CA TRP A 307 -19.08 -10.56 -11.98
C TRP A 307 -18.62 -10.88 -10.55
N GLU A 308 -17.95 -11.99 -10.34
CA GLU A 308 -17.28 -12.27 -9.08
C GLU A 308 -15.82 -11.87 -9.18
N VAL A 309 -15.46 -10.77 -8.53
CA VAL A 309 -14.09 -10.24 -8.53
C VAL A 309 -13.38 -10.64 -7.24
N THR A 310 -12.26 -11.33 -7.39
CA THR A 310 -11.36 -11.70 -6.28
C THR A 310 -10.32 -10.62 -6.10
N PHE A 311 -10.11 -10.18 -4.85
CA PHE A 311 -9.16 -9.14 -4.47
C PHE A 311 -8.15 -9.66 -3.45
N THR A 312 -6.97 -9.05 -3.42
CA THR A 312 -6.11 -9.11 -2.23
C THR A 312 -6.79 -8.43 -1.04
N ALA A 313 -6.24 -8.56 0.16
CA ALA A 313 -6.77 -7.85 1.34
C ALA A 313 -6.74 -6.33 1.17
N GLU A 314 -5.77 -5.81 0.42
CA GLU A 314 -5.56 -4.38 0.17
C GLU A 314 -6.46 -3.83 -0.94
N GLY A 315 -7.12 -4.70 -1.70
CA GLY A 315 -8.09 -4.31 -2.73
C GLY A 315 -7.58 -4.40 -4.17
N VAL A 316 -6.43 -5.01 -4.43
CA VAL A 316 -5.94 -5.25 -5.79
C VAL A 316 -6.74 -6.39 -6.42
N PRO A 317 -7.37 -6.20 -7.59
CA PRO A 317 -8.06 -7.30 -8.29
C PRO A 317 -7.04 -8.31 -8.82
N MET A 318 -7.33 -9.60 -8.61
CA MET A 318 -6.44 -10.69 -8.99
C MET A 318 -7.09 -11.81 -9.79
N GLY A 319 -8.42 -11.80 -9.90
CA GLY A 319 -9.20 -12.74 -10.68
C GLY A 319 -10.63 -12.27 -10.84
N VAL A 320 -11.26 -12.62 -11.95
CA VAL A 320 -12.67 -12.35 -12.26
C VAL A 320 -13.31 -13.59 -12.85
N SER A 321 -14.43 -14.00 -12.30
CA SER A 321 -15.26 -15.08 -12.82
C SER A 321 -16.72 -14.62 -12.99
N TRP A 322 -17.53 -15.45 -13.59
CA TRP A 322 -18.95 -15.19 -13.79
C TRP A 322 -19.82 -16.12 -12.97
N SER A 323 -20.81 -15.54 -12.30
CA SER A 323 -21.86 -16.28 -11.61
C SER A 323 -23.20 -16.07 -12.28
N PRO A 324 -23.99 -17.13 -12.51
CA PRO A 324 -25.36 -17.01 -13.01
C PRO A 324 -26.31 -16.39 -11.98
N ARG A 325 -25.90 -16.24 -10.72
CA ARG A 325 -26.67 -15.61 -9.67
C ARG A 325 -26.62 -14.09 -9.80
N ALA A 326 -27.70 -13.48 -10.24
CA ALA A 326 -27.81 -12.03 -10.28
C ALA A 326 -27.76 -11.40 -8.87
N VAL A 327 -27.12 -10.25 -8.77
CA VAL A 327 -27.12 -9.39 -7.59
C VAL A 327 -27.54 -7.99 -7.99
N ALA A 328 -28.29 -7.30 -7.13
CA ALA A 328 -28.75 -5.93 -7.40
C ALA A 328 -27.72 -4.86 -6.99
N ALA A 329 -26.76 -5.21 -6.15
CA ALA A 329 -25.70 -4.34 -5.65
C ALA A 329 -24.48 -5.19 -5.25
N PRO A 330 -23.30 -4.60 -5.04
CA PRO A 330 -22.12 -5.32 -4.59
C PRO A 330 -22.36 -6.13 -3.33
N GLU A 331 -22.02 -7.40 -3.35
CA GLU A 331 -22.18 -8.34 -2.24
C GLU A 331 -20.87 -9.09 -1.98
N VAL A 332 -20.40 -9.13 -0.74
CA VAL A 332 -19.25 -9.96 -0.36
C VAL A 332 -19.68 -11.42 -0.31
N VAL A 333 -19.18 -12.24 -1.21
CA VAL A 333 -19.52 -13.66 -1.33
C VAL A 333 -18.53 -14.57 -0.65
N TRP A 334 -17.31 -14.09 -0.42
CA TRP A 334 -16.28 -14.81 0.33
C TRP A 334 -15.30 -13.83 0.98
N THR A 335 -14.78 -14.23 2.13
CA THR A 335 -13.75 -13.46 2.87
C THR A 335 -12.76 -14.43 3.49
N ASP A 336 -11.47 -14.20 3.31
CA ASP A 336 -10.42 -14.93 4.03
C ASP A 336 -10.59 -14.75 5.54
N PRO A 337 -10.51 -15.83 6.34
CA PRO A 337 -10.63 -15.74 7.79
C PRO A 337 -9.68 -14.72 8.44
N ARG A 338 -8.49 -14.50 7.88
CA ARG A 338 -7.52 -13.52 8.38
C ARG A 338 -8.01 -12.08 8.21
N VAL A 339 -8.71 -11.78 7.09
CA VAL A 339 -9.34 -10.47 6.87
C VAL A 339 -10.48 -10.26 7.85
N LEU A 340 -11.31 -11.29 8.05
CA LEU A 340 -12.40 -11.25 9.02
C LEU A 340 -11.89 -11.09 10.46
N ALA A 341 -10.83 -11.80 10.85
CA ALA A 341 -10.19 -11.69 12.16
C ALA A 341 -9.60 -10.29 12.42
N LYS A 342 -9.12 -9.62 11.39
CA LYS A 342 -8.68 -8.23 11.44
C LYS A 342 -9.83 -7.22 11.31
N GLN A 343 -11.06 -7.60 11.63
CA GLN A 343 -12.24 -6.73 11.58
C GLN A 343 -12.52 -6.14 10.18
N CYS A 344 -12.31 -6.94 9.12
CA CYS A 344 -12.47 -6.54 7.73
C CYS A 344 -11.61 -5.31 7.35
N GLN A 345 -10.38 -5.21 7.92
CA GLN A 345 -9.44 -4.16 7.55
C GLN A 345 -8.93 -4.39 6.12
N THR A 346 -9.50 -3.65 5.23
CA THR A 346 -9.15 -3.52 3.84
C THR A 346 -8.99 -2.02 3.57
N ASN A 347 -8.55 -1.60 2.42
CA ASN A 347 -8.44 -0.14 2.11
C ASN A 347 -9.80 0.60 2.20
N GLY A 348 -10.50 0.45 3.33
CA GLY A 348 -11.83 0.99 3.55
C GLY A 348 -12.95 0.31 2.76
N MET A 349 -12.64 -0.71 1.95
CA MET A 349 -13.60 -1.37 1.06
C MET A 349 -14.67 -2.14 1.80
N LEU A 350 -14.31 -2.78 2.91
CA LEU A 350 -15.21 -3.60 3.69
C LEU A 350 -15.50 -3.00 5.07
N ALA A 351 -16.67 -3.29 5.59
CA ALA A 351 -17.11 -3.03 6.96
C ALA A 351 -17.62 -4.32 7.59
N ARG A 352 -17.70 -4.36 8.93
CA ARG A 352 -18.29 -5.49 9.66
C ARG A 352 -19.76 -5.22 9.94
N ALA A 353 -20.61 -6.17 9.60
CA ALA A 353 -22.03 -6.16 9.97
C ALA A 353 -22.49 -7.60 10.26
N GLY A 354 -23.15 -7.82 11.38
CA GLY A 354 -23.69 -9.15 11.74
C GLY A 354 -22.64 -10.27 11.76
N GLY A 355 -21.39 -9.97 12.15
CA GLY A 355 -20.29 -10.95 12.18
C GLY A 355 -19.65 -11.27 10.82
N ARG A 356 -20.09 -10.61 9.73
CA ARG A 356 -19.57 -10.79 8.37
C ARG A 356 -18.92 -9.51 7.87
N CYS A 357 -18.07 -9.62 6.84
CA CYS A 357 -17.66 -8.48 6.05
C CYS A 357 -18.72 -8.15 5.00
N VAL A 358 -19.04 -6.87 4.87
CA VAL A 358 -19.96 -6.31 3.87
C VAL A 358 -19.32 -5.13 3.16
N PRO A 359 -19.73 -4.76 1.93
CA PRO A 359 -19.24 -3.56 1.30
C PRO A 359 -19.52 -2.32 2.15
N SER A 360 -18.50 -1.53 2.45
CA SER A 360 -18.66 -0.22 3.07
C SER A 360 -19.22 0.81 2.08
N GLY A 361 -19.55 2.01 2.52
CA GLY A 361 -19.89 3.12 1.61
C GLY A 361 -18.74 3.47 0.67
N GLN A 362 -17.48 3.41 1.14
CA GLN A 362 -16.29 3.57 0.30
C GLN A 362 -16.12 2.39 -0.68
N GLY A 363 -16.33 1.16 -0.20
CA GLY A 363 -16.28 -0.04 -1.03
C GLY A 363 -17.31 -0.03 -2.15
N ARG A 364 -18.55 0.39 -1.88
CA ARG A 364 -19.56 0.53 -2.95
C ARG A 364 -19.10 1.47 -4.05
N ARG A 365 -18.52 2.63 -3.70
CA ARG A 365 -17.95 3.57 -4.68
C ARG A 365 -16.79 2.95 -5.45
N TYR A 366 -15.90 2.23 -4.77
CA TYR A 366 -14.78 1.55 -5.41
C TYR A 366 -15.24 0.47 -6.39
N PHE A 367 -16.22 -0.35 -6.01
CA PHE A 367 -16.78 -1.37 -6.88
C PHE A 367 -17.54 -0.77 -8.06
N ALA A 368 -18.21 0.39 -7.83
CA ALA A 368 -18.85 1.15 -8.91
C ALA A 368 -17.83 1.71 -9.92
N LEU A 369 -16.60 2.02 -9.48
CA LEU A 369 -15.52 2.42 -10.37
C LEU A 369 -15.16 1.30 -11.37
N LEU A 370 -15.11 0.04 -10.93
CA LEU A 370 -14.82 -1.08 -11.82
C LEU A 370 -15.84 -1.22 -12.97
N ALA A 371 -17.11 -0.88 -12.71
CA ALA A 371 -18.23 -0.97 -13.66
C ALA A 371 -18.60 0.39 -14.29
N ALA A 372 -17.78 1.43 -14.12
CA ALA A 372 -18.00 2.73 -14.74
C ALA A 372 -17.80 2.66 -16.25
N THR A 373 -18.61 3.40 -16.98
CA THR A 373 -18.55 3.60 -18.43
C THR A 373 -18.48 5.08 -18.75
N ALA A 374 -18.35 5.43 -20.03
CA ALA A 374 -18.36 6.84 -20.46
C ALA A 374 -19.64 7.57 -20.01
N ASP A 375 -20.77 6.86 -19.90
CA ASP A 375 -22.06 7.42 -19.49
C ASP A 375 -22.20 7.57 -17.96
N GLY A 376 -21.18 7.19 -17.19
CA GLY A 376 -21.16 7.29 -15.73
C GLY A 376 -20.99 5.97 -15.02
N ALA A 377 -21.03 6.03 -13.68
CA ALA A 377 -20.90 4.89 -12.79
C ALA A 377 -22.25 4.48 -12.19
N PRO A 378 -22.44 3.20 -11.85
CA PRO A 378 -23.66 2.78 -11.15
C PRO A 378 -23.69 3.35 -9.72
N HIS A 379 -24.90 3.65 -9.25
CA HIS A 379 -25.17 4.01 -7.85
C HIS A 379 -25.70 2.78 -7.11
N TRP A 380 -24.84 2.13 -6.31
CA TRP A 380 -25.15 0.94 -5.53
C TRP A 380 -25.25 1.20 -4.03
#